data_dfe5487124dddff11f32edc4d4445ba9
#
_entry.id   dfe5487124dddff11f32edc4d4445ba9
#
_cell.length_a   1.000
_cell.length_b   1.000
_cell.length_c   1.000
_cell.angle_alpha   90.00
_cell.angle_beta   90.00
_cell.angle_gamma   90.00
#
_symmetry.space_group_name_H-M   'P 1'
#
loop_
_entity.id
_entity.type
_entity.pdbx_description
1 polymer ?
#
loop_
_entity_poly.entity_id
_entity_poly.type
_entity_poly.pdbx_seq_one_letter_code
_entity_poly.pdbx_strand_id
1 'polypeptide(L)'
;TVKTANNIDEINKLLKQIDESRNNYEYQIDGAVLKVNSNLVQDNLGYTSKAPRWALAYKFSAEEQTTKLIDIKLQVGRTGAVTPVAVLDPINVGGALVSFATLHNPDEISRKDLRINDYVIVRRAGDVIPEVVTSIPERRSGNEIEWSLDKKCPCGDFDIEYIKDEKVPRCSGGYDCKISKKEMLIYFASKSGLDIEGLGRETV
;
A
#
# COMPACT_ATOMS: atom_id res chain seq x y z
N THR A 1 -7.35 22.47 12.51
CA THR A 1 -6.77 23.64 13.18
C THR A 1 -5.73 24.26 12.25
N VAL A 2 -5.81 25.59 12.03
CA VAL A 2 -4.81 26.35 11.25
C VAL A 2 -3.88 27.05 12.23
N LYS A 3 -2.56 26.93 12.01
CA LYS A 3 -1.52 27.62 12.77
C LYS A 3 -0.59 28.35 11.81
N THR A 4 0.04 29.43 12.24
CA THR A 4 1.01 30.19 11.44
C THR A 4 2.40 30.06 12.02
N ALA A 5 3.42 30.12 11.18
CA ALA A 5 4.84 30.09 11.53
C ALA A 5 5.61 31.09 10.67
N ASN A 6 6.66 31.71 11.20
CA ASN A 6 7.45 32.70 10.52
C ASN A 6 8.85 32.21 10.09
N ASN A 7 9.25 31.07 10.58
CA ASN A 7 10.55 30.47 10.28
C ASN A 7 10.48 28.93 10.33
N ILE A 8 11.55 28.27 9.87
CA ILE A 8 11.62 26.80 9.76
C ILE A 8 11.57 26.10 11.14
N ASP A 9 12.11 26.72 12.18
CA ASP A 9 12.14 26.12 13.52
C ASP A 9 10.73 26.09 14.13
N GLU A 10 9.96 27.17 13.93
CA GLU A 10 8.54 27.21 14.30
C GLU A 10 7.73 26.18 13.52
N ILE A 11 7.97 26.02 12.20
CA ILE A 11 7.32 24.99 11.38
C ILE A 11 7.59 23.61 11.96
N ASN A 12 8.87 23.26 12.19
CA ASN A 12 9.26 21.96 12.72
C ASN A 12 8.64 21.68 14.09
N LYS A 13 8.60 22.70 14.96
CA LYS A 13 7.94 22.58 16.27
C LYS A 13 6.45 22.30 16.14
N LEU A 14 5.77 23.01 15.24
CA LEU A 14 4.32 22.81 15.02
C LEU A 14 4.04 21.43 14.39
N LEU A 15 4.83 20.98 13.43
CA LEU A 15 4.72 19.64 12.82
C LEU A 15 4.87 18.56 13.86
N LYS A 16 5.89 18.66 14.72
CA LYS A 16 6.12 17.72 15.82
C LYS A 16 4.94 17.70 16.80
N GLN A 17 4.40 18.84 17.19
CA GLN A 17 3.22 18.94 18.06
C GLN A 17 1.99 18.27 17.46
N ILE A 18 1.77 18.44 16.14
CA ILE A 18 0.63 17.83 15.44
C ILE A 18 0.82 16.30 15.39
N ASP A 19 2.03 15.83 15.09
CA ASP A 19 2.35 14.39 15.03
C ASP A 19 2.16 13.72 16.41
N GLU A 20 2.69 14.32 17.49
CA GLU A 20 2.51 13.84 18.87
C GLU A 20 1.05 13.82 19.33
N SER A 21 0.22 14.73 18.82
CA SER A 21 -1.19 14.83 19.16
C SER A 21 -2.14 14.16 18.17
N ARG A 22 -1.63 13.49 17.13
CA ARG A 22 -2.45 12.96 16.02
C ARG A 22 -3.54 11.99 16.47
N ASN A 23 -3.29 11.21 17.52
CA ASN A 23 -4.25 10.25 18.07
C ASN A 23 -5.37 10.90 18.90
N ASN A 24 -5.28 12.21 19.19
CA ASN A 24 -6.29 12.96 19.94
C ASN A 24 -7.35 13.61 19.03
N TYR A 25 -7.19 13.52 17.71
CA TYR A 25 -8.18 14.00 16.75
C TYR A 25 -9.29 12.97 16.56
N GLU A 26 -10.52 13.44 16.30
CA GLU A 26 -11.68 12.59 16.01
C GLU A 26 -11.58 11.87 14.66
N TYR A 27 -10.59 12.22 13.84
CA TYR A 27 -10.30 11.66 12.53
C TYR A 27 -8.81 11.38 12.38
N GLN A 28 -8.47 10.40 11.59
CA GLN A 28 -7.07 10.06 11.29
C GLN A 28 -6.43 11.13 10.40
N ILE A 29 -5.19 11.48 10.74
CA ILE A 29 -4.37 12.42 9.96
C ILE A 29 -3.05 11.72 9.58
N ASP A 30 -2.65 11.83 8.32
CA ASP A 30 -1.42 11.25 7.79
C ASP A 30 -0.31 12.28 7.55
N GLY A 31 -0.61 13.56 7.78
CA GLY A 31 0.33 14.65 7.57
C GLY A 31 -0.29 16.02 7.77
N ALA A 32 0.48 17.04 7.41
CA ALA A 32 0.04 18.43 7.42
C ALA A 32 0.36 19.09 6.07
N VAL A 33 -0.40 20.10 5.69
CA VAL A 33 -0.11 20.91 4.50
C VAL A 33 0.42 22.26 4.94
N LEU A 34 1.64 22.56 4.51
CA LEU A 34 2.27 23.86 4.66
C LEU A 34 1.89 24.73 3.47
N LYS A 35 1.42 25.95 3.72
CA LYS A 35 1.04 26.90 2.67
C LYS A 35 1.68 28.26 2.92
N VAL A 36 2.12 28.88 1.85
CA VAL A 36 2.52 30.31 1.93
C VAL A 36 1.31 31.14 2.34
N ASN A 37 1.44 32.00 3.36
CA ASN A 37 0.32 32.72 3.93
C ASN A 37 -0.14 33.96 3.11
N SER A 38 0.78 34.54 2.31
CA SER A 38 0.49 35.71 1.49
C SER A 38 -0.14 35.33 0.15
N ASN A 39 -1.37 35.77 -0.12
CA ASN A 39 -2.06 35.52 -1.39
C ASN A 39 -1.27 36.09 -2.59
N LEU A 40 -0.69 37.28 -2.44
CA LEU A 40 0.14 37.90 -3.49
C LEU A 40 1.34 37.03 -3.85
N VAL A 41 1.99 36.39 -2.85
CA VAL A 41 3.10 35.50 -3.09
C VAL A 41 2.60 34.16 -3.68
N GLN A 42 1.44 33.67 -3.27
CA GLN A 42 0.82 32.48 -3.88
C GLN A 42 0.55 32.70 -5.37
N ASP A 43 -0.02 33.85 -5.75
CA ASP A 43 -0.29 34.20 -7.13
C ASP A 43 0.99 34.29 -7.98
N ASN A 44 2.05 34.87 -7.42
CA ASN A 44 3.35 34.97 -8.08
C ASN A 44 4.04 33.61 -8.26
N LEU A 45 3.91 32.68 -7.31
CA LEU A 45 4.45 31.33 -7.39
C LEU A 45 3.68 30.46 -8.37
N GLY A 46 2.37 30.67 -8.47
CA GLY A 46 1.49 29.97 -9.41
C GLY A 46 1.38 28.47 -9.16
N TYR A 47 1.14 27.74 -10.26
CA TYR A 47 0.83 26.29 -10.24
C TYR A 47 1.74 25.52 -11.20
N THR A 48 1.91 24.25 -10.93
CA THR A 48 2.33 23.27 -11.92
C THR A 48 1.09 22.66 -12.59
N SER A 49 1.26 21.73 -13.54
CA SER A 49 0.12 21.01 -14.15
C SER A 49 -0.70 20.19 -13.14
N LYS A 50 -0.16 19.88 -11.94
CA LYS A 50 -0.77 18.96 -10.97
C LYS A 50 -0.94 19.54 -9.57
N ALA A 51 -0.22 20.59 -9.21
CA ALA A 51 -0.20 21.09 -7.83
C ALA A 51 0.20 22.57 -7.74
N PRO A 52 -0.23 23.29 -6.68
CA PRO A 52 0.25 24.63 -6.38
C PRO A 52 1.73 24.60 -5.97
N ARG A 53 2.51 25.60 -6.40
CA ARG A 53 3.93 25.75 -6.01
C ARG A 53 4.09 26.35 -4.61
N TRP A 54 3.05 26.90 -4.05
CA TRP A 54 3.01 27.56 -2.74
C TRP A 54 2.48 26.65 -1.61
N ALA A 55 2.25 25.37 -1.90
CA ALA A 55 1.84 24.38 -0.91
C ALA A 55 2.74 23.15 -0.93
N LEU A 56 3.04 22.62 0.26
CA LEU A 56 3.85 21.43 0.46
C LEU A 56 3.14 20.49 1.43
N ALA A 57 2.91 19.26 1.01
CA ALA A 57 2.42 18.20 1.89
C ALA A 57 3.59 17.60 2.68
N TYR A 58 3.52 17.70 4.00
CA TYR A 58 4.43 17.02 4.92
C TYR A 58 3.73 15.78 5.47
N LYS A 59 4.24 14.60 5.16
CA LYS A 59 3.70 13.32 5.64
C LYS A 59 4.39 12.91 6.93
N PHE A 60 3.60 12.52 7.93
CA PHE A 60 4.15 11.95 9.17
C PHE A 60 4.75 10.58 8.90
N SER A 61 5.63 10.15 9.81
CA SER A 61 6.18 8.81 9.75
C SER A 61 5.06 7.78 9.85
N ALA A 62 5.16 6.77 8.98
CA ALA A 62 4.22 5.65 9.00
C ALA A 62 4.34 4.88 10.32
N GLU A 63 3.21 4.39 10.83
CA GLU A 63 3.24 3.50 11.98
C GLU A 63 3.69 2.11 11.56
N GLU A 64 4.57 1.55 12.37
CA GLU A 64 5.12 0.20 12.19
C GLU A 64 4.75 -0.69 13.37
N GLN A 65 4.40 -1.94 13.08
CA GLN A 65 4.10 -2.96 14.07
C GLN A 65 4.72 -4.29 13.66
N THR A 66 5.02 -5.13 14.65
CA THR A 66 5.57 -6.45 14.41
C THR A 66 4.48 -7.50 14.52
N THR A 67 4.34 -8.35 13.48
CA THR A 67 3.40 -9.46 13.47
C THR A 67 4.01 -10.70 12.83
N LYS A 68 3.29 -11.83 12.83
CA LYS A 68 3.72 -13.07 12.20
C LYS A 68 3.20 -13.16 10.76
N LEU A 69 4.07 -13.54 9.81
CA LEU A 69 3.71 -13.90 8.45
C LEU A 69 3.21 -15.35 8.43
N ILE A 70 1.90 -15.52 8.30
CA ILE A 70 1.25 -16.83 8.36
C ILE A 70 1.34 -17.56 7.02
N ASP A 71 1.16 -16.83 5.91
CA ASP A 71 1.13 -17.40 4.56
C ASP A 71 1.42 -16.30 3.52
N ILE A 72 1.73 -16.71 2.29
CA ILE A 72 1.85 -15.81 1.14
C ILE A 72 0.92 -16.32 0.05
N LYS A 73 -0.12 -15.54 -0.29
CA LYS A 73 -1.10 -15.85 -1.32
C LYS A 73 -0.84 -15.05 -2.58
N LEU A 74 -1.16 -15.64 -3.73
CA LEU A 74 -1.10 -14.95 -5.01
C LEU A 74 -2.45 -14.30 -5.32
N GLN A 75 -2.44 -13.01 -5.65
CA GLN A 75 -3.58 -12.26 -6.14
C GLN A 75 -3.40 -11.96 -7.61
N VAL A 76 -4.45 -12.20 -8.41
CA VAL A 76 -4.45 -11.91 -9.85
C VAL A 76 -5.26 -10.64 -10.09
N GLY A 77 -4.62 -9.65 -10.69
CA GLY A 77 -5.27 -8.39 -11.04
C GLY A 77 -5.97 -8.43 -12.40
N ARG A 78 -6.70 -7.36 -12.73
CA ARG A 78 -7.45 -7.21 -13.99
C ARG A 78 -6.61 -7.32 -15.27
N THR A 79 -5.32 -7.03 -15.19
CA THR A 79 -4.39 -7.14 -16.33
C THR A 79 -3.68 -8.49 -16.39
N GLY A 80 -4.08 -9.45 -15.57
CA GLY A 80 -3.39 -10.74 -15.41
C GLY A 80 -2.15 -10.69 -14.53
N ALA A 81 -1.74 -9.51 -14.03
CA ALA A 81 -0.61 -9.38 -13.12
C ALA A 81 -0.84 -10.22 -11.85
N VAL A 82 0.16 -11.02 -11.48
CA VAL A 82 0.13 -11.90 -10.31
C VAL A 82 1.01 -11.30 -9.22
N THR A 83 0.37 -10.87 -8.13
CA THR A 83 1.06 -10.16 -7.04
C THR A 83 0.98 -10.98 -5.76
N PRO A 84 2.10 -11.23 -5.08
CA PRO A 84 2.10 -11.88 -3.79
C PRO A 84 1.58 -10.95 -2.70
N VAL A 85 0.75 -11.49 -1.81
CA VAL A 85 0.15 -10.79 -0.67
C VAL A 85 0.44 -11.59 0.60
N ALA A 86 1.02 -10.95 1.59
CA ALA A 86 1.24 -11.51 2.90
C ALA A 86 -0.10 -11.71 3.63
N VAL A 87 -0.31 -12.88 4.17
CA VAL A 87 -1.36 -13.18 5.16
C VAL A 87 -0.70 -13.08 6.54
N LEU A 88 -1.18 -12.18 7.36
CA LEU A 88 -0.60 -11.84 8.64
C LEU A 88 -1.48 -12.30 9.81
N ASP A 89 -0.84 -12.60 10.93
CA ASP A 89 -1.57 -12.61 12.20
C ASP A 89 -2.13 -11.20 12.43
N PRO A 90 -3.46 -11.05 12.63
CA PRO A 90 -4.10 -9.74 12.63
C PRO A 90 -3.51 -8.80 13.70
N ILE A 91 -3.13 -7.60 13.26
CA ILE A 91 -2.52 -6.60 14.12
C ILE A 91 -3.05 -5.19 13.81
N ASN A 92 -3.14 -4.35 14.85
CA ASN A 92 -3.55 -2.96 14.68
C ASN A 92 -2.35 -2.10 14.27
N VAL A 93 -2.44 -1.45 13.10
CA VAL A 93 -1.41 -0.54 12.57
C VAL A 93 -2.09 0.75 12.15
N GLY A 94 -1.72 1.86 12.79
CA GLY A 94 -2.30 3.16 12.48
C GLY A 94 -3.83 3.19 12.64
N GLY A 95 -4.35 2.57 13.71
CA GLY A 95 -5.78 2.55 14.00
C GLY A 95 -6.64 1.61 13.14
N ALA A 96 -6.04 0.79 12.26
CA ALA A 96 -6.76 -0.20 11.47
C ALA A 96 -6.24 -1.61 11.72
N LEU A 97 -7.15 -2.59 11.76
CA LEU A 97 -6.79 -4.01 11.84
C LEU A 97 -6.27 -4.48 10.49
N VAL A 98 -5.02 -4.91 10.45
CA VAL A 98 -4.31 -5.37 9.26
C VAL A 98 -4.12 -6.88 9.33
N SER A 99 -4.71 -7.59 8.36
CA SER A 99 -4.55 -9.05 8.17
C SER A 99 -3.86 -9.38 6.84
N PHE A 100 -3.71 -8.40 5.96
CA PHE A 100 -3.06 -8.55 4.66
C PHE A 100 -2.15 -7.36 4.38
N ALA A 101 -0.99 -7.63 3.76
CA ALA A 101 -0.06 -6.59 3.34
C ALA A 101 0.54 -6.91 1.97
N THR A 102 0.85 -5.90 1.17
CA THR A 102 1.48 -6.12 -0.12
C THR A 102 2.94 -6.57 0.03
N LEU A 103 3.34 -7.48 -0.85
CA LEU A 103 4.74 -7.90 -1.03
C LEU A 103 5.31 -7.41 -2.36
N HIS A 104 4.53 -6.62 -3.09
CA HIS A 104 4.84 -6.00 -4.39
C HIS A 104 5.11 -7.01 -5.51
N ASN A 105 6.17 -7.80 -5.42
CA ASN A 105 6.56 -8.80 -6.42
C ASN A 105 7.45 -9.90 -5.78
N PRO A 106 7.70 -11.02 -6.47
CA PRO A 106 8.54 -12.10 -5.95
C PRO A 106 9.99 -11.68 -5.63
N ASP A 107 10.56 -10.74 -6.39
CA ASP A 107 11.92 -10.25 -6.16
C ASP A 107 12.06 -9.55 -4.79
N GLU A 108 11.01 -8.84 -4.36
CA GLU A 108 10.98 -8.18 -3.05
C GLU A 108 10.96 -9.19 -1.91
N ILE A 109 10.29 -10.33 -2.07
CA ILE A 109 10.29 -11.43 -1.09
C ILE A 109 11.70 -11.97 -0.91
N SER A 110 12.38 -12.25 -2.02
CA SER A 110 13.77 -12.73 -2.01
C SER A 110 14.73 -11.68 -1.45
N ARG A 111 14.59 -10.40 -1.86
CA ARG A 111 15.45 -9.31 -1.40
C ARG A 111 15.34 -9.07 0.11
N LYS A 112 14.15 -9.24 0.67
CA LYS A 112 13.88 -9.07 2.11
C LYS A 112 14.05 -10.35 2.91
N ASP A 113 14.45 -11.48 2.27
CA ASP A 113 14.54 -12.83 2.84
C ASP A 113 13.31 -13.16 3.69
N LEU A 114 12.10 -12.99 3.09
CA LEU A 114 10.83 -13.27 3.77
C LEU A 114 10.50 -14.75 3.65
N ARG A 115 10.19 -15.36 4.79
CA ARG A 115 9.78 -16.77 4.89
C ARG A 115 8.43 -16.88 5.60
N ILE A 116 7.63 -17.85 5.22
CA ILE A 116 6.42 -18.18 5.95
C ILE A 116 6.81 -18.55 7.39
N ASN A 117 6.06 -18.11 8.36
CA ASN A 117 6.30 -18.15 9.80
C ASN A 117 7.32 -17.12 10.35
N ASP A 118 7.92 -16.26 9.54
CA ASP A 118 8.73 -15.15 10.02
C ASP A 118 7.92 -14.16 10.89
N TYR A 119 8.60 -13.52 11.83
CA TYR A 119 8.14 -12.25 12.36
C TYR A 119 8.57 -11.14 11.41
N VAL A 120 7.63 -10.27 11.06
CA VAL A 120 7.81 -9.20 10.08
C VAL A 120 7.39 -7.85 10.64
N ILE A 121 8.04 -6.79 10.18
CA ILE A 121 7.62 -5.42 10.43
C ILE A 121 6.66 -5.02 9.32
N VAL A 122 5.45 -4.62 9.72
CA VAL A 122 4.40 -4.13 8.82
C VAL A 122 4.22 -2.65 9.03
N ARG A 123 4.13 -1.91 7.94
CA ARG A 123 3.96 -0.46 7.93
C ARG A 123 2.68 -0.07 7.22
N ARG A 124 1.99 0.95 7.79
CA ARG A 124 0.85 1.61 7.15
C ARG A 124 0.99 3.12 7.32
N ALA A 125 0.95 3.85 6.21
CA ALA A 125 0.95 5.31 6.20
C ALA A 125 -0.46 5.80 5.87
N GLY A 126 -1.20 6.29 6.87
CA GLY A 126 -2.56 6.79 6.69
C GLY A 126 -3.48 5.75 6.04
N ASP A 127 -4.16 6.12 4.96
CA ASP A 127 -5.08 5.24 4.20
C ASP A 127 -4.39 4.49 3.04
N VAL A 128 -3.06 4.31 3.12
CA VAL A 128 -2.27 3.55 2.13
C VAL A 128 -2.37 2.05 2.42
N ILE A 129 -2.24 1.24 1.37
CA ILE A 129 -2.19 -0.22 1.47
C ILE A 129 -1.03 -0.64 2.38
N PRO A 130 -1.27 -1.48 3.41
CA PRO A 130 -0.20 -1.97 4.28
C PRO A 130 0.87 -2.72 3.49
N GLU A 131 2.13 -2.55 3.87
CA GLU A 131 3.26 -3.25 3.26
C GLU A 131 4.14 -3.93 4.32
N VAL A 132 4.77 -5.03 3.94
CA VAL A 132 5.82 -5.67 4.74
C VAL A 132 7.13 -4.94 4.48
N VAL A 133 7.71 -4.35 5.52
CA VAL A 133 8.98 -3.60 5.45
C VAL A 133 10.16 -4.56 5.38
N THR A 134 10.25 -5.48 6.36
CA THR A 134 11.35 -6.45 6.48
C THR A 134 10.96 -7.64 7.35
N SER A 135 11.72 -8.74 7.27
CA SER A 135 11.71 -9.82 8.26
C SER A 135 12.55 -9.44 9.49
N ILE A 136 12.40 -10.20 10.57
CA ILE A 136 13.20 -10.13 11.80
C ILE A 136 13.93 -11.48 11.97
N PRO A 137 15.06 -11.69 11.28
CA PRO A 137 15.75 -13.00 11.26
C PRO A 137 16.17 -13.48 12.65
N GLU A 138 16.42 -12.56 13.59
CA GLU A 138 16.82 -12.87 14.98
C GLU A 138 15.70 -13.58 15.77
N ARG A 139 14.47 -13.53 15.28
CA ARG A 139 13.30 -14.23 15.88
C ARG A 139 13.00 -15.57 15.23
N ARG A 140 13.80 -16.02 14.26
CA ARG A 140 13.61 -17.31 13.62
C ARG A 140 13.88 -18.46 14.58
N SER A 141 13.03 -19.48 14.51
CA SER A 141 13.07 -20.68 15.34
C SER A 141 13.51 -21.95 14.60
N GLY A 142 13.73 -21.85 13.27
CA GLY A 142 14.05 -22.96 12.38
C GLY A 142 12.84 -23.62 11.72
N ASN A 143 11.63 -23.09 11.98
CA ASN A 143 10.38 -23.58 11.38
C ASN A 143 9.90 -22.67 10.21
N GLU A 144 10.73 -21.75 9.78
CA GLU A 144 10.43 -20.82 8.70
C GLU A 144 10.61 -21.51 7.35
N ILE A 145 9.62 -21.33 6.48
CA ILE A 145 9.56 -22.01 5.18
C ILE A 145 9.87 -21.00 4.09
N GLU A 146 10.87 -21.30 3.25
CA GLU A 146 11.14 -20.49 2.06
C GLU A 146 9.94 -20.54 1.11
N TRP A 147 9.57 -19.37 0.59
CA TRP A 147 8.51 -19.26 -0.37
C TRP A 147 9.09 -19.21 -1.80
N SER A 148 8.43 -19.91 -2.70
CA SER A 148 8.72 -19.83 -4.14
C SER A 148 7.44 -19.58 -4.93
N LEU A 149 7.58 -18.87 -6.05
CA LEU A 149 6.44 -18.61 -6.93
C LEU A 149 5.95 -19.93 -7.57
N ASP A 150 4.68 -20.22 -7.41
CA ASP A 150 4.03 -21.33 -8.11
C ASP A 150 4.05 -21.11 -9.63
N LYS A 151 4.18 -22.20 -10.38
CA LYS A 151 4.07 -22.15 -11.83
C LYS A 151 2.62 -21.99 -12.29
N LYS A 152 1.66 -22.41 -11.48
CA LYS A 152 0.23 -22.37 -11.80
C LYS A 152 -0.42 -21.09 -11.26
N CYS A 153 -1.22 -20.47 -12.10
CA CYS A 153 -2.08 -19.37 -11.70
C CYS A 153 -3.16 -19.85 -10.72
N PRO A 154 -3.55 -19.06 -9.71
CA PRO A 154 -4.67 -19.37 -8.82
C PRO A 154 -5.99 -19.68 -9.52
N CYS A 155 -6.16 -19.30 -10.79
CA CYS A 155 -7.32 -19.70 -11.58
C CYS A 155 -7.37 -21.22 -11.88
N GLY A 156 -6.25 -21.93 -11.78
CA GLY A 156 -6.12 -23.37 -12.01
C GLY A 156 -5.88 -23.77 -13.46
N ASP A 157 -6.24 -22.95 -14.43
CA ASP A 157 -6.32 -23.31 -15.85
C ASP A 157 -5.04 -22.93 -16.63
N PHE A 158 -4.30 -21.92 -16.15
CA PHE A 158 -3.16 -21.34 -16.86
C PHE A 158 -1.90 -21.28 -16.00
N ASP A 159 -0.77 -21.08 -16.65
CA ASP A 159 0.53 -20.91 -15.98
C ASP A 159 0.81 -19.43 -15.66
N ILE A 160 1.79 -19.21 -14.80
CA ILE A 160 2.36 -17.91 -14.49
C ILE A 160 3.64 -17.75 -15.29
N GLU A 161 3.77 -16.65 -16.02
CA GLU A 161 4.90 -16.35 -16.89
C GLU A 161 5.45 -14.95 -16.64
N TYR A 162 6.75 -14.78 -16.83
CA TYR A 162 7.38 -13.46 -16.85
C TYR A 162 7.39 -12.93 -18.28
N ILE A 163 6.82 -11.74 -18.48
CA ILE A 163 6.96 -11.01 -19.73
C ILE A 163 8.34 -10.33 -19.71
N LYS A 164 9.02 -10.32 -20.85
CA LYS A 164 10.32 -9.70 -21.00
C LYS A 164 10.29 -8.25 -20.46
N ASP A 165 11.29 -7.91 -19.65
CA ASP A 165 11.48 -6.61 -19.00
C ASP A 165 10.42 -6.22 -17.93
N GLU A 166 9.48 -7.11 -17.57
CA GLU A 166 8.55 -6.90 -16.44
C GLU A 166 9.01 -7.64 -15.18
N LYS A 167 8.92 -6.97 -14.02
CA LYS A 167 9.23 -7.56 -12.71
C LYS A 167 8.04 -8.30 -12.09
N VAL A 168 6.83 -8.04 -12.59
CA VAL A 168 5.60 -8.65 -12.09
C VAL A 168 5.17 -9.75 -13.05
N PRO A 169 5.13 -11.02 -12.61
CA PRO A 169 4.67 -12.11 -13.46
C PRO A 169 3.19 -12.00 -13.79
N ARG A 170 2.76 -12.65 -14.85
CA ARG A 170 1.38 -12.63 -15.33
C ARG A 170 0.82 -14.03 -15.57
N CYS A 171 -0.50 -14.14 -15.43
CA CYS A 171 -1.22 -15.32 -15.88
C CYS A 171 -1.21 -15.36 -17.42
N SER A 172 -0.75 -16.49 -18.00
CA SER A 172 -0.69 -16.69 -19.46
C SER A 172 -2.06 -16.73 -20.12
N GLY A 173 -3.13 -16.94 -19.35
CA GLY A 173 -4.51 -16.99 -19.85
C GLY A 173 -5.08 -15.63 -20.27
N GLY A 174 -4.42 -14.52 -19.94
CA GLY A 174 -4.87 -13.18 -20.33
C GLY A 174 -6.36 -12.96 -20.08
N TYR A 175 -7.13 -12.70 -21.15
CA TYR A 175 -8.60 -12.50 -21.09
C TYR A 175 -9.38 -13.79 -20.77
N ASP A 176 -8.78 -14.96 -20.90
CA ASP A 176 -9.45 -16.24 -20.60
C ASP A 176 -9.31 -16.66 -19.12
N CYS A 177 -8.40 -16.03 -18.39
CA CYS A 177 -8.30 -16.21 -16.96
C CYS A 177 -9.57 -15.72 -16.25
N LYS A 178 -10.31 -16.63 -15.60
CA LYS A 178 -11.58 -16.31 -14.90
C LYS A 178 -11.43 -15.27 -13.80
N ILE A 179 -10.26 -15.25 -13.11
CA ILE A 179 -10.00 -14.25 -12.07
C ILE A 179 -9.76 -12.88 -12.70
N SER A 180 -8.96 -12.79 -13.77
CA SER A 180 -8.74 -11.53 -14.49
C SER A 180 -10.03 -10.97 -15.07
N LYS A 181 -10.89 -11.83 -15.65
CA LYS A 181 -12.22 -11.42 -16.16
C LYS A 181 -13.09 -10.81 -15.06
N LYS A 182 -13.14 -11.47 -13.90
CA LYS A 182 -13.88 -10.95 -12.74
C LYS A 182 -13.36 -9.56 -12.33
N GLU A 183 -12.05 -9.40 -12.18
CA GLU A 183 -11.45 -8.10 -11.81
C GLU A 183 -11.63 -7.02 -12.90
N MET A 184 -11.69 -7.40 -14.18
CA MET A 184 -12.04 -6.48 -15.27
C MET A 184 -13.47 -5.98 -15.18
N LEU A 185 -14.43 -6.87 -14.88
CA LEU A 185 -15.83 -6.50 -14.70
C LEU A 185 -16.04 -5.58 -13.50
N ILE A 186 -15.37 -5.90 -12.37
CA ILE A 186 -15.39 -5.04 -11.18
C ILE A 186 -14.85 -3.65 -11.50
N TYR A 187 -13.73 -3.56 -12.22
CA TYR A 187 -13.15 -2.29 -12.63
C TYR A 187 -14.06 -1.52 -13.61
N PHE A 188 -14.63 -2.21 -14.59
CA PHE A 188 -15.57 -1.63 -15.57
C PHE A 188 -16.78 -0.98 -14.88
N ALA A 189 -17.30 -1.64 -13.84
CA ALA A 189 -18.43 -1.13 -13.06
C ALA A 189 -18.06 -0.04 -12.04
N SER A 190 -16.78 0.11 -11.70
CA SER A 190 -16.32 1.04 -10.66
C SER A 190 -16.40 2.50 -11.10
N LYS A 191 -16.18 3.44 -10.14
CA LYS A 191 -16.06 4.89 -10.40
C LYS A 191 -15.01 5.26 -11.44
N SER A 192 -13.97 4.44 -11.58
CA SER A 192 -12.91 4.64 -12.59
C SER A 192 -13.32 4.14 -13.98
N GLY A 193 -14.44 3.44 -14.09
CA GLY A 193 -15.02 2.94 -15.33
C GLY A 193 -16.35 3.65 -15.63
N LEU A 194 -17.46 2.90 -15.64
CA LEU A 194 -18.80 3.41 -15.95
C LEU A 194 -19.63 3.82 -14.73
N ASP A 195 -19.10 3.67 -13.51
CA ASP A 195 -19.79 4.00 -12.25
C ASP A 195 -21.20 3.39 -12.14
N ILE A 196 -21.28 2.08 -12.36
CA ILE A 196 -22.57 1.36 -12.32
C ILE A 196 -22.94 1.06 -10.88
N GLU A 197 -23.93 1.77 -10.35
CA GLU A 197 -24.41 1.57 -8.99
C GLU A 197 -24.99 0.16 -8.78
N GLY A 198 -24.63 -0.47 -7.65
CA GLY A 198 -25.08 -1.82 -7.31
C GLY A 198 -24.29 -2.96 -7.97
N LEU A 199 -23.44 -2.69 -8.95
CA LEU A 199 -22.57 -3.69 -9.58
C LEU A 199 -21.14 -3.62 -9.01
N GLY A 200 -20.94 -4.25 -7.86
CA GLY A 200 -19.66 -4.28 -7.16
C GLY A 200 -19.07 -5.69 -7.05
N ARG A 201 -18.06 -5.83 -6.21
CA ARG A 201 -17.33 -7.09 -5.98
C ARG A 201 -18.20 -8.25 -5.52
N GLU A 202 -19.26 -7.97 -4.75
CA GLU A 202 -20.18 -8.97 -4.22
C GLU A 202 -21.21 -9.45 -5.27
N THR A 203 -21.44 -8.62 -6.31
CA THR A 203 -22.44 -8.93 -7.35
C THR A 203 -21.78 -9.62 -8.56
N VAL A 204 -20.51 -9.37 -8.83
CA VAL A 204 -19.68 -9.97 -9.88
C VAL A 204 -19.00 -11.24 -9.36
#